data_bae43b593615785acdd16af7cbf7b7a1
#
_entry.id   bae43b593615785acdd16af7cbf7b7a1
#
_cell.length_a   1.000
_cell.length_b   1.000
_cell.length_c   1.000
_cell.angle_alpha   90.00
_cell.angle_beta   90.00
_cell.angle_gamma   90.00
#
_symmetry.space_group_name_H-M   'P 1'
#
loop_
_entity.id
_entity.type
_entity.pdbx_description
1 polymer ?
#
loop_
_entity_poly.entity_id
_entity_poly.type
_entity_poly.pdbx_seq_one_letter_code
_entity_poly.pdbx_strand_id
1 'polypeptide(L)'
;MEIGILGALEAREGDRPLPLGGTKQRAVLAMLVLRLNQVVSVDYLVDGLWGEATPDSATNVMQAYVSRLRKILASAGPDDYGFGGVRRCRPGYLFDLDPERFDLYRFERLAREGAQQLSTAPEAASASLRGALELWRGSPLAEFADLPFALPETHRLEEQRLSAVASRVEADLHLGRHAELISELEVLVTSHPLHEGLQAQLMVSLFRSGRQAEALAVYRRVQQTFAEELGIDPSRQLSELESAILARDPSLDWHPLRIVTGTAPTGPDVPASVDPAPLASSVQSGHPVRVRAVLGTAGT
;
A
#
# COMPACT_ATOMS: atom_id res chain seq x y z
N MET A 1 21.34 12.02 -4.84
CA MET A 1 20.74 11.27 -5.97
C MET A 1 19.41 10.65 -5.52
N GLU A 2 18.36 10.73 -6.33
CA GLU A 2 17.05 10.09 -6.10
C GLU A 2 16.77 9.09 -7.22
N ILE A 3 16.06 8.00 -6.90
CA ILE A 3 15.69 6.96 -7.87
C ILE A 3 14.20 6.72 -7.80
N GLY A 4 13.57 6.63 -8.97
CA GLY A 4 12.16 6.34 -9.14
C GLY A 4 11.92 5.13 -10.04
N ILE A 5 10.99 4.25 -9.60
CA ILE A 5 10.62 3.02 -10.30
C ILE A 5 9.08 2.87 -10.39
N LEU A 6 8.34 3.69 -9.67
CA LEU A 6 6.87 3.71 -9.70
C LEU A 6 6.34 4.44 -10.94
N GLY A 7 6.77 3.99 -12.10
CA GLY A 7 6.61 4.50 -13.45
C GLY A 7 7.82 4.12 -14.28
N ALA A 8 8.21 4.93 -15.28
CA ALA A 8 9.47 4.73 -15.98
C ALA A 8 10.63 4.88 -14.98
N LEU A 9 11.66 4.01 -15.11
CA LEU A 9 12.85 4.10 -14.27
C LEU A 9 13.55 5.44 -14.50
N GLU A 10 13.83 6.17 -13.44
CA GLU A 10 14.61 7.39 -13.48
C GLU A 10 15.62 7.46 -12.32
N ALA A 11 16.72 8.14 -12.56
CA ALA A 11 17.65 8.57 -11.53
C ALA A 11 17.93 10.06 -11.74
N ARG A 12 17.93 10.84 -10.66
CA ARG A 12 18.06 12.30 -10.71
C ARG A 12 19.06 12.79 -9.65
N GLU A 13 19.78 13.84 -9.98
CA GLU A 13 20.55 14.61 -9.05
C GLU A 13 19.94 16.02 -8.95
N GLY A 14 19.18 16.28 -7.91
CA GLY A 14 18.27 17.41 -7.89
C GLY A 14 17.32 17.36 -9.08
N ASP A 15 17.26 18.44 -9.88
CA ASP A 15 16.41 18.49 -11.08
C ASP A 15 17.03 17.85 -12.32
N ARG A 16 18.30 17.46 -12.28
CA ARG A 16 19.02 16.92 -13.43
C ARG A 16 18.81 15.40 -13.58
N PRO A 17 18.20 14.90 -14.68
CA PRO A 17 18.12 13.47 -14.94
C PRO A 17 19.49 12.92 -15.33
N LEU A 18 19.77 11.69 -14.87
CA LEU A 18 20.99 10.95 -15.22
C LEU A 18 20.73 10.08 -16.46
N PRO A 19 21.65 10.05 -17.45
CA PRO A 19 21.50 9.29 -18.68
C PRO A 19 21.84 7.81 -18.42
N LEU A 20 20.87 7.00 -17.98
CA LEU A 20 21.06 5.60 -17.53
C LEU A 20 21.43 4.62 -18.64
N GLY A 21 21.46 5.04 -19.92
CA GLY A 21 21.84 4.20 -21.05
C GLY A 21 20.69 3.38 -21.66
N GLY A 22 21.00 2.28 -22.35
CA GLY A 22 20.01 1.46 -23.05
C GLY A 22 19.21 0.54 -22.11
N THR A 23 18.12 -0.05 -22.64
CA THR A 23 17.11 -0.82 -21.90
C THR A 23 17.72 -1.89 -20.97
N LYS A 24 18.63 -2.75 -21.46
CA LYS A 24 19.23 -3.80 -20.61
C LYS A 24 20.12 -3.25 -19.50
N GLN A 25 20.83 -2.13 -19.74
CA GLN A 25 21.60 -1.47 -18.68
C GLN A 25 20.69 -0.86 -17.62
N ARG A 26 19.60 -0.24 -18.02
CA ARG A 26 18.56 0.28 -17.13
C ARG A 26 17.89 -0.84 -16.34
N ALA A 27 17.62 -1.99 -16.98
CA ALA A 27 17.07 -3.17 -16.32
C ALA A 27 17.98 -3.72 -15.21
N VAL A 28 19.31 -3.71 -15.41
CA VAL A 28 20.26 -4.06 -14.33
C VAL A 28 20.11 -3.13 -13.13
N LEU A 29 19.97 -1.82 -13.37
CA LEU A 29 19.73 -0.87 -12.29
C LEU A 29 18.39 -1.15 -11.59
N ALA A 30 17.31 -1.37 -12.36
CA ALA A 30 15.99 -1.70 -11.81
C ALA A 30 16.04 -2.93 -10.89
N MET A 31 16.67 -4.02 -11.32
CA MET A 31 16.82 -5.23 -10.51
C MET A 31 17.63 -4.99 -9.22
N LEU A 32 18.64 -4.13 -9.28
CA LEU A 32 19.46 -3.78 -8.12
C LEU A 32 18.68 -2.91 -7.12
N VAL A 33 17.92 -1.92 -7.60
CA VAL A 33 17.15 -1.05 -6.71
C VAL A 33 15.90 -1.73 -6.14
N LEU A 34 15.31 -2.70 -6.84
CA LEU A 34 14.25 -3.56 -6.29
C LEU A 34 14.73 -4.39 -5.09
N ARG A 35 16.03 -4.60 -4.96
CA ARG A 35 16.72 -5.25 -3.84
C ARG A 35 17.66 -4.28 -3.14
N LEU A 36 17.15 -3.05 -2.90
CA LEU A 36 17.93 -1.97 -2.32
C LEU A 36 18.69 -2.42 -1.07
N ASN A 37 19.99 -2.07 -1.00
CA ASN A 37 20.88 -2.40 0.11
C ASN A 37 21.04 -3.91 0.39
N GLN A 38 20.69 -4.78 -0.59
CA GLN A 38 20.88 -6.22 -0.54
C GLN A 38 21.82 -6.67 -1.64
N VAL A 39 22.51 -7.78 -1.39
CA VAL A 39 23.39 -8.38 -2.41
C VAL A 39 22.56 -9.15 -3.42
N VAL A 40 22.64 -8.75 -4.68
CA VAL A 40 22.00 -9.41 -5.82
C VAL A 40 23.05 -10.23 -6.55
N SER A 41 22.84 -11.54 -6.72
CA SER A 41 23.78 -12.42 -7.39
C SER A 41 23.89 -12.11 -8.88
N VAL A 42 25.06 -12.44 -9.49
CA VAL A 42 25.23 -12.29 -10.94
C VAL A 42 24.26 -13.18 -11.70
N ASP A 43 24.01 -14.40 -11.21
CA ASP A 43 23.10 -15.35 -11.84
C ASP A 43 21.67 -14.81 -11.88
N TYR A 44 21.15 -14.26 -10.76
CA TYR A 44 19.84 -13.60 -10.73
C TYR A 44 19.73 -12.46 -11.75
N LEU A 45 20.78 -11.64 -11.90
CA LEU A 45 20.79 -10.54 -12.87
C LEU A 45 20.81 -11.06 -14.31
N VAL A 46 21.55 -12.14 -14.57
CA VAL A 46 21.62 -12.79 -15.89
C VAL A 46 20.28 -13.42 -16.24
N ASP A 47 19.70 -14.20 -15.34
CA ASP A 47 18.41 -14.86 -15.54
C ASP A 47 17.30 -13.82 -15.78
N GLY A 48 17.29 -12.73 -15.00
CA GLY A 48 16.33 -11.65 -15.15
C GLY A 48 16.42 -10.89 -16.46
N LEU A 49 17.58 -10.85 -17.12
CA LEU A 49 17.77 -10.18 -18.40
C LEU A 49 17.56 -11.06 -19.62
N TRP A 50 17.86 -12.36 -19.53
CA TRP A 50 17.88 -13.23 -20.70
C TRP A 50 17.04 -14.49 -20.55
N GLY A 51 16.73 -14.93 -19.31
CA GLY A 51 16.04 -16.19 -19.08
C GLY A 51 16.76 -17.36 -19.76
N GLU A 52 16.00 -18.16 -20.51
CA GLU A 52 16.54 -19.31 -21.24
C GLU A 52 17.46 -18.94 -22.42
N ALA A 53 17.38 -17.70 -22.93
CA ALA A 53 18.18 -17.21 -24.06
C ALA A 53 19.51 -16.57 -23.61
N THR A 54 20.11 -17.07 -22.54
CA THR A 54 21.35 -16.54 -21.98
C THR A 54 22.55 -16.77 -22.92
N PRO A 55 23.24 -15.69 -23.39
CA PRO A 55 24.44 -15.83 -24.24
C PRO A 55 25.67 -16.27 -23.41
N ASP A 56 26.63 -16.95 -24.04
CA ASP A 56 27.88 -17.38 -23.39
C ASP A 56 28.64 -16.19 -22.77
N SER A 57 28.50 -15.00 -23.35
CA SER A 57 29.17 -13.77 -22.89
C SER A 57 28.37 -13.01 -21.82
N ALA A 58 27.24 -13.52 -21.31
CA ALA A 58 26.32 -12.81 -20.40
C ALA A 58 27.03 -12.17 -19.21
N THR A 59 27.92 -12.91 -18.55
CA THR A 59 28.67 -12.41 -17.39
C THR A 59 29.55 -11.20 -17.73
N ASN A 60 30.24 -11.24 -18.89
CA ASN A 60 31.07 -10.13 -19.34
C ASN A 60 30.24 -8.89 -19.71
N VAL A 61 29.10 -9.10 -20.37
CA VAL A 61 28.17 -8.05 -20.72
C VAL A 61 27.58 -7.42 -19.45
N MET A 62 27.21 -8.24 -18.45
CA MET A 62 26.75 -7.77 -17.14
C MET A 62 27.79 -6.87 -16.46
N GLN A 63 29.08 -7.30 -16.43
CA GLN A 63 30.14 -6.49 -15.87
C GLN A 63 30.31 -5.15 -16.60
N ALA A 64 30.13 -5.13 -17.93
CA ALA A 64 30.18 -3.91 -18.72
C ALA A 64 29.03 -2.96 -18.37
N TYR A 65 27.78 -3.47 -18.20
CA TYR A 65 26.65 -2.67 -17.76
C TYR A 65 26.91 -2.07 -16.37
N VAL A 66 27.32 -2.87 -15.41
CA VAL A 66 27.65 -2.40 -14.05
C VAL A 66 28.76 -1.35 -14.08
N SER A 67 29.80 -1.54 -14.88
CA SER A 67 30.90 -0.56 -15.02
C SER A 67 30.41 0.79 -15.56
N ARG A 68 29.50 0.77 -16.56
CA ARG A 68 28.90 2.00 -17.12
C ARG A 68 27.97 2.67 -16.11
N LEU A 69 27.11 1.89 -15.42
CA LEU A 69 26.25 2.43 -14.36
C LEU A 69 27.06 3.12 -13.27
N ARG A 70 28.16 2.49 -12.81
CA ARG A 70 29.05 3.12 -11.84
C ARG A 70 29.59 4.47 -12.28
N LYS A 71 29.99 4.61 -13.54
CA LYS A 71 30.49 5.88 -14.07
C LYS A 71 29.38 6.95 -14.09
N ILE A 72 28.17 6.56 -14.50
CA ILE A 72 27.03 7.48 -14.55
C ILE A 72 26.64 7.94 -13.14
N LEU A 73 26.50 7.00 -12.21
CA LEU A 73 26.09 7.26 -10.84
C LEU A 73 27.15 8.03 -10.05
N ALA A 74 28.43 7.76 -10.30
CA ALA A 74 29.53 8.53 -9.68
C ALA A 74 29.54 10.01 -10.12
N SER A 75 28.94 10.35 -11.26
CA SER A 75 28.81 11.77 -11.68
C SER A 75 27.81 12.57 -10.85
N ALA A 76 26.96 11.89 -10.08
CA ALA A 76 26.05 12.50 -9.12
C ALA A 76 26.71 12.77 -7.75
N GLY A 77 27.95 12.26 -7.54
CA GLY A 77 28.63 12.35 -6.26
C GLY A 77 28.08 11.38 -5.20
N PRO A 78 28.80 11.13 -4.12
CA PRO A 78 28.26 10.51 -2.93
C PRO A 78 27.28 11.48 -2.25
N ASP A 79 26.24 10.95 -1.60
CA ASP A 79 25.43 11.79 -0.70
C ASP A 79 26.21 12.19 0.55
N ASP A 80 25.64 13.06 1.40
CA ASP A 80 26.27 13.57 2.64
C ASP A 80 26.70 12.45 3.61
N TYR A 81 26.17 11.23 3.42
CA TYR A 81 26.48 10.05 4.22
C TYR A 81 27.41 9.04 3.52
N GLY A 82 27.89 9.37 2.31
CA GLY A 82 28.75 8.50 1.51
C GLY A 82 28.03 7.36 0.80
N PHE A 83 26.67 7.37 0.76
CA PHE A 83 25.87 6.42 0.00
C PHE A 83 25.72 6.85 -1.46
N GLY A 84 25.42 5.88 -2.31
CA GLY A 84 25.04 6.14 -3.70
C GLY A 84 25.92 5.44 -4.71
N GLY A 85 25.53 4.21 -5.09
CA GLY A 85 26.14 3.53 -6.20
C GLY A 85 26.20 2.02 -6.09
N VAL A 86 26.70 1.43 -7.17
CA VAL A 86 26.83 -0.03 -7.29
C VAL A 86 28.16 -0.47 -6.70
N ARG A 87 28.13 -1.30 -5.66
CA ARG A 87 29.32 -1.95 -5.07
C ARG A 87 29.39 -3.42 -5.44
N ARG A 88 30.60 -3.96 -5.58
CA ARG A 88 30.81 -5.39 -5.77
C ARG A 88 30.83 -6.09 -4.41
N CYS A 89 29.91 -7.01 -4.21
CA CYS A 89 29.82 -7.85 -3.02
C CYS A 89 29.59 -9.29 -3.49
N ARG A 90 30.53 -10.24 -3.17
CA ARG A 90 30.33 -11.63 -3.59
C ARG A 90 29.05 -12.19 -2.96
N PRO A 91 28.18 -12.91 -3.74
CA PRO A 91 28.40 -13.43 -5.10
C PRO A 91 27.95 -12.47 -6.24
N GLY A 92 27.69 -11.20 -5.99
CA GLY A 92 27.17 -10.29 -7.01
C GLY A 92 27.48 -8.82 -6.78
N TYR A 93 26.41 -8.03 -6.78
CA TYR A 93 26.44 -6.56 -6.63
C TYR A 93 25.40 -6.10 -5.61
N LEU A 94 25.68 -4.98 -4.98
CA LEU A 94 24.77 -4.29 -4.07
C LEU A 94 24.62 -2.85 -4.56
N PHE A 95 23.38 -2.35 -4.59
CA PHE A 95 23.10 -0.93 -4.78
C PHE A 95 22.90 -0.28 -3.41
N ASP A 96 23.78 0.65 -3.09
CA ASP A 96 23.81 1.36 -1.82
C ASP A 96 23.16 2.72 -1.99
N LEU A 97 22.06 2.98 -1.30
CA LEU A 97 21.33 4.25 -1.34
C LEU A 97 20.57 4.44 -0.03
N ASP A 98 20.46 5.69 0.43
CA ASP A 98 19.51 6.06 1.47
C ASP A 98 18.09 5.69 1.03
N PRO A 99 17.36 4.82 1.76
CA PRO A 99 16.03 4.37 1.39
C PRO A 99 15.04 5.53 1.14
N GLU A 100 15.14 6.64 1.86
CA GLU A 100 14.24 7.79 1.69
C GLU A 100 14.42 8.49 0.32
N ARG A 101 15.48 8.18 -0.41
CA ARG A 101 15.74 8.65 -1.77
C ARG A 101 15.23 7.71 -2.87
N PHE A 102 14.49 6.67 -2.48
CA PHE A 102 13.88 5.68 -3.37
C PHE A 102 12.35 5.72 -3.26
N ASP A 103 11.66 5.99 -4.38
CA ASP A 103 10.21 6.20 -4.39
C ASP A 103 9.42 4.96 -3.90
N LEU A 104 9.84 3.74 -4.25
CA LEU A 104 9.19 2.52 -3.77
C LEU A 104 9.28 2.38 -2.24
N TYR A 105 10.44 2.65 -1.64
CA TYR A 105 10.57 2.59 -0.19
C TYR A 105 9.67 3.62 0.50
N ARG A 106 9.63 4.86 -0.02
CA ARG A 106 8.74 5.91 0.49
C ARG A 106 7.28 5.51 0.36
N PHE A 107 6.89 4.93 -0.78
CA PHE A 107 5.55 4.39 -0.99
C PHE A 107 5.21 3.33 0.06
N GLU A 108 6.05 2.31 0.21
CA GLU A 108 5.81 1.21 1.16
C GLU A 108 5.75 1.68 2.61
N ARG A 109 6.58 2.66 2.98
CA ARG A 109 6.55 3.28 4.31
C ARG A 109 5.24 4.03 4.55
N LEU A 110 4.87 4.95 3.65
CA LEU A 110 3.64 5.75 3.77
C LEU A 110 2.37 4.87 3.72
N ALA A 111 2.34 3.85 2.86
CA ALA A 111 1.23 2.91 2.78
C ALA A 111 1.08 2.12 4.09
N ARG A 112 2.17 1.68 4.70
CA ARG A 112 2.17 0.98 5.99
C ARG A 112 1.72 1.89 7.13
N GLU A 113 2.25 3.12 7.19
CA GLU A 113 1.85 4.13 8.19
C GLU A 113 0.35 4.41 8.10
N GLY A 114 -0.17 4.63 6.88
CA GLY A 114 -1.59 4.86 6.66
C GLY A 114 -2.46 3.67 7.07
N ALA A 115 -2.07 2.45 6.70
CA ALA A 115 -2.80 1.25 7.08
C ALA A 115 -2.85 1.03 8.61
N GLN A 116 -1.78 1.37 9.33
CA GLN A 116 -1.76 1.29 10.80
C GLN A 116 -2.66 2.32 11.48
N GLN A 117 -2.93 3.43 10.83
CA GLN A 117 -3.72 4.54 11.37
C GLN A 117 -5.22 4.47 11.02
N LEU A 118 -5.68 3.53 10.19
CA LEU A 118 -7.05 3.44 9.68
C LEU A 118 -8.13 3.58 10.77
N SER A 119 -7.97 2.84 11.88
CA SER A 119 -8.97 2.79 12.95
C SER A 119 -8.81 3.87 14.03
N THR A 120 -7.63 4.50 14.13
CA THR A 120 -7.30 5.42 15.23
C THR A 120 -7.21 6.86 14.80
N ALA A 121 -6.79 7.13 13.57
CA ALA A 121 -6.57 8.47 13.01
C ALA A 121 -6.85 8.47 11.50
N PRO A 122 -8.11 8.31 11.05
CA PRO A 122 -8.44 8.15 9.63
C PRO A 122 -8.05 9.36 8.76
N GLU A 123 -8.00 10.57 9.31
CA GLU A 123 -7.49 11.76 8.61
C GLU A 123 -6.00 11.60 8.26
N ALA A 124 -5.19 11.18 9.23
CA ALA A 124 -3.76 10.94 9.03
C ALA A 124 -3.55 9.75 8.09
N ALA A 125 -4.35 8.68 8.23
CA ALA A 125 -4.34 7.53 7.33
C ALA A 125 -4.61 7.94 5.88
N SER A 126 -5.68 8.70 5.62
CA SER A 126 -6.01 9.21 4.28
C SER A 126 -4.89 10.07 3.71
N ALA A 127 -4.28 10.95 4.51
CA ALA A 127 -3.18 11.81 4.07
C ALA A 127 -1.93 10.99 3.69
N SER A 128 -1.51 10.04 4.54
CA SER A 128 -0.35 9.18 4.28
C SER A 128 -0.55 8.33 3.04
N LEU A 129 -1.74 7.72 2.86
CA LEU A 129 -2.07 6.87 1.72
C LEU A 129 -2.17 7.68 0.42
N ARG A 130 -2.71 8.91 0.45
CA ARG A 130 -2.69 9.81 -0.71
C ARG A 130 -1.26 10.16 -1.09
N GLY A 131 -0.42 10.55 -0.13
CA GLY A 131 0.99 10.83 -0.38
C GLY A 131 1.76 9.62 -0.92
N ALA A 132 1.41 8.40 -0.48
CA ALA A 132 1.96 7.17 -1.06
C ALA A 132 1.57 7.01 -2.53
N LEU A 133 0.28 7.19 -2.87
CA LEU A 133 -0.23 7.02 -4.23
C LEU A 133 0.24 8.11 -5.19
N GLU A 134 0.53 9.33 -4.72
CA GLU A 134 1.10 10.42 -5.52
C GLU A 134 2.53 10.13 -6.04
N LEU A 135 3.24 9.17 -5.42
CA LEU A 135 4.55 8.74 -5.90
C LEU A 135 4.48 7.95 -7.22
N TRP A 136 3.29 7.47 -7.59
CA TRP A 136 3.08 6.71 -8.82
C TRP A 136 2.92 7.63 -10.02
N ARG A 137 3.86 7.49 -10.97
CA ARG A 137 3.94 8.28 -12.20
C ARG A 137 3.39 7.55 -13.43
N GLY A 138 2.97 6.28 -13.27
CA GLY A 138 2.45 5.42 -14.33
C GLY A 138 2.60 3.94 -13.99
N SER A 139 2.51 3.07 -15.00
CA SER A 139 2.75 1.63 -14.81
C SER A 139 4.23 1.38 -14.50
N PRO A 140 4.54 0.66 -13.41
CA PRO A 140 5.91 0.39 -13.01
C PRO A 140 6.58 -0.55 -14.01
N LEU A 141 7.88 -0.36 -14.22
CA LEU A 141 8.69 -1.24 -15.07
C LEU A 141 8.21 -1.40 -16.53
N ALA A 142 7.27 -0.57 -17.03
CA ALA A 142 6.66 -0.73 -18.36
C ALA A 142 7.70 -0.81 -19.52
N GLU A 143 8.85 -0.14 -19.37
CA GLU A 143 9.93 -0.18 -20.37
C GLU A 143 10.67 -1.53 -20.41
N PHE A 144 10.42 -2.43 -19.49
CA PHE A 144 11.06 -3.74 -19.34
C PHE A 144 10.08 -4.90 -19.54
N ALA A 145 8.88 -4.67 -20.04
CA ALA A 145 7.81 -5.67 -20.15
C ALA A 145 8.24 -6.98 -20.85
N ASP A 146 9.20 -6.88 -21.79
CA ASP A 146 9.75 -8.03 -22.52
C ASP A 146 10.86 -8.78 -21.76
N LEU A 147 11.24 -8.34 -20.56
CA LEU A 147 12.33 -8.95 -19.79
C LEU A 147 11.78 -9.89 -18.69
N PRO A 148 12.38 -11.05 -18.46
CA PRO A 148 11.87 -12.08 -17.55
C PRO A 148 11.59 -11.60 -16.14
N PHE A 149 12.41 -10.68 -15.59
CA PHE A 149 12.22 -10.18 -14.22
C PHE A 149 11.01 -9.24 -14.08
N ALA A 150 10.57 -8.60 -15.18
CA ALA A 150 9.65 -7.45 -15.08
C ALA A 150 8.22 -7.88 -14.74
N LEU A 151 7.69 -8.94 -15.36
CA LEU A 151 6.28 -9.35 -15.18
C LEU A 151 5.93 -9.65 -13.72
N PRO A 152 6.67 -10.51 -12.98
CA PRO A 152 6.34 -10.80 -11.59
C PRO A 152 6.49 -9.58 -10.68
N GLU A 153 7.49 -8.72 -10.92
CA GLU A 153 7.69 -7.52 -10.11
C GLU A 153 6.63 -6.45 -10.41
N THR A 154 6.22 -6.27 -11.68
CA THR A 154 5.10 -5.39 -12.05
C THR A 154 3.82 -5.83 -11.35
N HIS A 155 3.48 -7.12 -11.41
CA HIS A 155 2.30 -7.65 -10.74
C HIS A 155 2.34 -7.38 -9.22
N ARG A 156 3.47 -7.68 -8.58
CA ARG A 156 3.67 -7.42 -7.15
C ARG A 156 3.46 -5.93 -6.79
N LEU A 157 4.02 -5.02 -7.59
CA LEU A 157 3.92 -3.59 -7.37
C LEU A 157 2.47 -3.08 -7.58
N GLU A 158 1.78 -3.53 -8.62
CA GLU A 158 0.38 -3.15 -8.87
C GLU A 158 -0.56 -3.69 -7.77
N GLU A 159 -0.34 -4.89 -7.23
CA GLU A 159 -1.07 -5.42 -6.07
C GLU A 159 -0.84 -4.55 -4.82
N GLN A 160 0.38 -4.11 -4.57
CA GLN A 160 0.69 -3.18 -3.47
C GLN A 160 -0.04 -1.83 -3.66
N ARG A 161 -0.06 -1.32 -4.90
CA ARG A 161 -0.80 -0.11 -5.25
C ARG A 161 -2.29 -0.26 -4.97
N LEU A 162 -2.88 -1.36 -5.45
CA LEU A 162 -4.31 -1.64 -5.27
C LEU A 162 -4.66 -1.74 -3.78
N SER A 163 -3.82 -2.41 -2.99
CA SER A 163 -3.98 -2.48 -1.53
C SER A 163 -3.95 -1.10 -0.87
N ALA A 164 -3.04 -0.21 -1.28
CA ALA A 164 -2.97 1.16 -0.78
C ALA A 164 -4.20 1.98 -1.20
N VAL A 165 -4.73 1.79 -2.42
CA VAL A 165 -6.00 2.41 -2.87
C VAL A 165 -7.17 1.94 -2.01
N ALA A 166 -7.31 0.63 -1.77
CA ALA A 166 -8.37 0.08 -0.93
C ALA A 166 -8.31 0.62 0.50
N SER A 167 -7.10 0.71 1.08
CA SER A 167 -6.90 1.29 2.41
C SER A 167 -7.22 2.79 2.46
N ARG A 168 -6.89 3.56 1.42
CA ARG A 168 -7.26 4.98 1.33
C ARG A 168 -8.78 5.16 1.23
N VAL A 169 -9.45 4.33 0.43
CA VAL A 169 -10.93 4.32 0.36
C VAL A 169 -11.53 4.02 1.73
N GLU A 170 -10.99 3.06 2.47
CA GLU A 170 -11.43 2.73 3.82
C GLU A 170 -11.28 3.92 4.78
N ALA A 171 -10.13 4.61 4.75
CA ALA A 171 -9.93 5.83 5.53
C ALA A 171 -10.95 6.92 5.17
N ASP A 172 -11.21 7.15 3.88
CA ASP A 172 -12.18 8.14 3.42
C ASP A 172 -13.62 7.75 3.79
N LEU A 173 -13.97 6.45 3.84
CA LEU A 173 -15.27 5.96 4.36
C LEU A 173 -15.42 6.22 5.85
N HIS A 174 -14.36 6.09 6.64
CA HIS A 174 -14.35 6.49 8.05
C HIS A 174 -14.56 8.00 8.25
N LEU A 175 -14.14 8.81 7.28
CA LEU A 175 -14.35 10.27 7.27
C LEU A 175 -15.72 10.71 6.72
N GLY A 176 -16.59 9.77 6.32
CA GLY A 176 -17.91 10.06 5.78
C GLY A 176 -17.92 10.54 4.32
N ARG A 177 -16.81 10.40 3.58
CA ARG A 177 -16.68 10.82 2.17
C ARG A 177 -17.30 9.83 1.18
N HIS A 178 -18.27 9.04 1.62
CA HIS A 178 -18.84 7.92 0.87
C HIS A 178 -19.40 8.34 -0.49
N ALA A 179 -20.05 9.51 -0.61
CA ALA A 179 -20.62 9.97 -1.87
C ALA A 179 -19.55 10.32 -2.94
N GLU A 180 -18.40 10.84 -2.50
CA GLU A 180 -17.28 11.23 -3.38
C GLU A 180 -16.56 10.01 -3.95
N LEU A 181 -16.60 8.88 -3.24
CA LEU A 181 -15.90 7.65 -3.61
C LEU A 181 -16.60 6.82 -4.69
N ILE A 182 -17.92 7.01 -4.88
CA ILE A 182 -18.71 6.11 -5.74
C ILE A 182 -18.15 6.02 -7.15
N SER A 183 -17.90 7.16 -7.81
CA SER A 183 -17.40 7.15 -9.20
C SER A 183 -16.03 6.49 -9.36
N GLU A 184 -15.13 6.71 -8.40
CA GLU A 184 -13.83 6.06 -8.39
C GLU A 184 -13.96 4.55 -8.17
N LEU A 185 -14.80 4.14 -7.22
CA LEU A 185 -15.05 2.74 -6.92
C LEU A 185 -15.72 2.01 -8.10
N GLU A 186 -16.62 2.65 -8.84
CA GLU A 186 -17.22 2.07 -10.04
C GLU A 186 -16.16 1.73 -11.11
N VAL A 187 -15.15 2.59 -11.29
CA VAL A 187 -14.02 2.33 -12.19
C VAL A 187 -13.15 1.18 -11.65
N LEU A 188 -12.83 1.21 -10.36
CA LEU A 188 -11.98 0.19 -9.73
C LEU A 188 -12.61 -1.20 -9.79
N VAL A 189 -13.89 -1.34 -9.46
CA VAL A 189 -14.57 -2.65 -9.50
C VAL A 189 -14.75 -3.18 -10.93
N THR A 190 -14.79 -2.30 -11.92
CA THR A 190 -14.82 -2.70 -13.32
C THR A 190 -13.46 -3.25 -13.76
N SER A 191 -12.37 -2.66 -13.30
CA SER A 191 -11.01 -3.10 -13.61
C SER A 191 -10.58 -4.32 -12.77
N HIS A 192 -11.17 -4.52 -11.60
CA HIS A 192 -10.86 -5.59 -10.64
C HIS A 192 -12.13 -6.30 -10.18
N PRO A 193 -12.86 -7.00 -11.07
CA PRO A 193 -14.19 -7.54 -10.78
C PRO A 193 -14.21 -8.59 -9.67
N LEU A 194 -13.10 -9.29 -9.46
CA LEU A 194 -12.94 -10.32 -8.43
C LEU A 194 -12.42 -9.79 -7.09
N HIS A 195 -12.15 -8.49 -6.97
CA HIS A 195 -11.65 -7.90 -5.73
C HIS A 195 -12.81 -7.57 -4.77
N GLU A 196 -13.21 -8.53 -3.93
CA GLU A 196 -14.38 -8.42 -3.03
C GLU A 196 -14.31 -7.20 -2.09
N GLY A 197 -13.12 -6.82 -1.62
CA GLY A 197 -12.96 -5.66 -0.75
C GLY A 197 -13.41 -4.35 -1.40
N LEU A 198 -13.08 -4.11 -2.67
CA LEU A 198 -13.54 -2.95 -3.43
C LEU A 198 -15.05 -3.01 -3.70
N GLN A 199 -15.59 -4.21 -3.98
CA GLN A 199 -17.02 -4.41 -4.15
C GLN A 199 -17.79 -4.06 -2.86
N ALA A 200 -17.29 -4.52 -1.70
CA ALA A 200 -17.86 -4.19 -0.40
C ALA A 200 -17.82 -2.68 -0.12
N GLN A 201 -16.69 -2.03 -0.41
CA GLN A 201 -16.55 -0.57 -0.25
C GLN A 201 -17.53 0.20 -1.13
N LEU A 202 -17.77 -0.25 -2.38
CA LEU A 202 -18.78 0.34 -3.25
C LEU A 202 -20.20 0.14 -2.69
N MET A 203 -20.51 -1.07 -2.22
CA MET A 203 -21.82 -1.35 -1.61
C MET A 203 -22.10 -0.46 -0.38
N VAL A 204 -21.11 -0.30 0.51
CA VAL A 204 -21.21 0.59 1.68
C VAL A 204 -21.36 2.05 1.26
N SER A 205 -20.59 2.51 0.27
CA SER A 205 -20.65 3.88 -0.26
C SER A 205 -22.03 4.21 -0.81
N LEU A 206 -22.60 3.31 -1.62
CA LEU A 206 -23.94 3.44 -2.18
C LEU A 206 -25.02 3.43 -1.09
N PHE A 207 -24.93 2.48 -0.15
CA PHE A 207 -25.90 2.37 0.95
C PHE A 207 -25.92 3.64 1.80
N ARG A 208 -24.75 4.14 2.24
CA ARG A 208 -24.62 5.38 3.02
C ARG A 208 -25.06 6.62 2.25
N SER A 209 -25.07 6.57 0.92
CA SER A 209 -25.62 7.62 0.04
C SER A 209 -27.12 7.47 -0.23
N GLY A 210 -27.83 6.56 0.44
CA GLY A 210 -29.26 6.30 0.25
C GLY A 210 -29.59 5.47 -1.01
N ARG A 211 -28.60 4.97 -1.73
CA ARG A 211 -28.74 4.22 -3.00
C ARG A 211 -28.77 2.69 -2.74
N GLN A 212 -29.63 2.26 -1.78
CA GLN A 212 -29.69 0.85 -1.33
C GLN A 212 -29.93 -0.13 -2.48
N ALA A 213 -30.83 0.20 -3.42
CA ALA A 213 -31.14 -0.70 -4.53
C ALA A 213 -29.90 -0.95 -5.44
N GLU A 214 -29.08 0.07 -5.62
CA GLU A 214 -27.85 -0.04 -6.41
C GLU A 214 -26.76 -0.82 -5.66
N ALA A 215 -26.63 -0.65 -4.34
CA ALA A 215 -25.76 -1.47 -3.51
C ALA A 215 -26.07 -2.97 -3.67
N LEU A 216 -27.36 -3.35 -3.62
CA LEU A 216 -27.80 -4.73 -3.82
C LEU A 216 -27.63 -5.20 -5.28
N ALA A 217 -27.67 -4.30 -6.27
CA ALA A 217 -27.36 -4.64 -7.65
C ALA A 217 -25.86 -4.94 -7.85
N VAL A 218 -24.98 -4.27 -7.11
CA VAL A 218 -23.54 -4.61 -7.09
C VAL A 218 -23.35 -6.05 -6.62
N TYR A 219 -23.95 -6.43 -5.48
CA TYR A 219 -23.81 -7.80 -4.96
C TYR A 219 -24.28 -8.87 -5.97
N ARG A 220 -25.44 -8.67 -6.62
CA ARG A 220 -25.95 -9.61 -7.63
C ARG A 220 -24.99 -9.76 -8.81
N ARG A 221 -24.35 -8.67 -9.26
CA ARG A 221 -23.33 -8.71 -10.31
C ARG A 221 -22.10 -9.49 -9.86
N VAL A 222 -21.64 -9.28 -8.63
CA VAL A 222 -20.52 -10.04 -8.06
C VAL A 222 -20.84 -11.53 -8.04
N GLN A 223 -22.01 -11.90 -7.53
CA GLN A 223 -22.47 -13.31 -7.46
C GLN A 223 -22.47 -13.95 -8.86
N GLN A 224 -22.98 -13.25 -9.86
CA GLN A 224 -22.96 -13.75 -11.23
C GLN A 224 -21.54 -13.92 -11.77
N THR A 225 -20.67 -12.91 -11.59
CA THR A 225 -19.27 -12.97 -12.05
C THR A 225 -18.51 -14.11 -11.40
N PHE A 226 -18.66 -14.31 -10.09
CA PHE A 226 -17.99 -15.40 -9.37
C PHE A 226 -18.48 -16.76 -9.79
N ALA A 227 -19.79 -16.91 -10.04
CA ALA A 227 -20.35 -18.16 -10.54
C ALA A 227 -19.87 -18.48 -11.97
N GLU A 228 -19.81 -17.47 -12.85
CA GLU A 228 -19.40 -17.65 -14.25
C GLU A 228 -17.89 -17.86 -14.42
N GLU A 229 -17.04 -17.12 -13.68
CA GLU A 229 -15.59 -17.16 -13.88
C GLU A 229 -14.90 -18.21 -12.99
N LEU A 230 -15.38 -18.42 -11.77
CA LEU A 230 -14.72 -19.26 -10.76
C LEU A 230 -15.55 -20.48 -10.36
N GLY A 231 -16.86 -20.50 -10.62
CA GLY A 231 -17.77 -21.56 -10.19
C GLY A 231 -18.00 -21.62 -8.67
N ILE A 232 -17.82 -20.49 -7.97
CA ILE A 232 -17.98 -20.37 -6.52
C ILE A 232 -18.93 -19.23 -6.15
N ASP A 233 -19.43 -19.23 -4.92
CA ASP A 233 -20.16 -18.12 -4.35
C ASP A 233 -19.20 -17.04 -3.78
N PRO A 234 -19.66 -15.77 -3.66
CA PRO A 234 -18.93 -14.72 -2.94
C PRO A 234 -18.61 -15.11 -1.50
N SER A 235 -17.61 -14.47 -0.90
CA SER A 235 -17.23 -14.74 0.47
C SER A 235 -18.39 -14.52 1.46
N ARG A 236 -18.28 -15.20 2.60
CA ARG A 236 -19.24 -15.02 3.70
C ARG A 236 -19.35 -13.55 4.15
N GLN A 237 -18.23 -12.81 4.16
CA GLN A 237 -18.21 -11.41 4.55
C GLN A 237 -19.07 -10.54 3.61
N LEU A 238 -18.98 -10.77 2.30
CA LEU A 238 -19.76 -10.01 1.32
C LEU A 238 -21.25 -10.38 1.38
N SER A 239 -21.59 -11.65 1.65
CA SER A 239 -22.97 -12.11 1.84
C SER A 239 -23.60 -11.58 3.13
N GLU A 240 -22.80 -11.46 4.21
CA GLU A 240 -23.23 -10.82 5.47
C GLU A 240 -23.49 -9.32 5.27
N LEU A 241 -22.66 -8.64 4.47
CA LEU A 241 -22.86 -7.24 4.12
C LEU A 241 -24.15 -7.05 3.30
N GLU A 242 -24.43 -7.91 2.33
CA GLU A 242 -25.69 -7.86 1.58
C GLU A 242 -26.91 -8.01 2.51
N SER A 243 -26.86 -8.98 3.42
CA SER A 243 -27.92 -9.23 4.40
C SER A 243 -28.13 -8.01 5.33
N ALA A 244 -27.06 -7.38 5.78
CA ALA A 244 -27.11 -6.18 6.60
C ALA A 244 -27.70 -4.98 5.82
N ILE A 245 -27.36 -4.82 4.54
CA ILE A 245 -27.96 -3.78 3.67
C ILE A 245 -29.45 -4.04 3.45
N LEU A 246 -29.88 -5.30 3.24
CA LEU A 246 -31.28 -5.67 3.13
C LEU A 246 -32.08 -5.34 4.40
N ALA A 247 -31.50 -5.65 5.55
CA ALA A 247 -32.09 -5.39 6.86
C ALA A 247 -32.04 -3.90 7.27
N ARG A 248 -31.30 -3.05 6.52
CA ARG A 248 -30.99 -1.67 6.91
C ARG A 248 -30.38 -1.60 8.31
N ASP A 249 -29.36 -2.45 8.53
CA ASP A 249 -28.70 -2.53 9.82
C ASP A 249 -28.06 -1.18 10.18
N PRO A 250 -28.42 -0.58 11.34
CA PRO A 250 -27.85 0.70 11.78
C PRO A 250 -26.33 0.67 11.97
N SER A 251 -25.70 -0.50 12.10
CA SER A 251 -24.26 -0.63 12.20
C SER A 251 -23.51 -0.20 10.93
N LEU A 252 -24.21 -0.17 9.78
CA LEU A 252 -23.68 0.30 8.52
C LEU A 252 -23.70 1.83 8.38
N ASP A 253 -24.49 2.52 9.21
CA ASP A 253 -24.60 3.97 9.17
C ASP A 253 -23.28 4.62 9.58
N TRP A 254 -22.96 5.72 8.90
CA TRP A 254 -21.80 6.49 9.26
C TRP A 254 -22.09 7.41 10.45
N HIS A 255 -21.26 7.36 11.46
CA HIS A 255 -21.32 8.28 12.59
C HIS A 255 -20.00 9.03 12.68
N PRO A 256 -20.00 10.38 12.76
CA PRO A 256 -18.78 11.13 12.94
C PRO A 256 -18.08 10.69 14.24
N LEU A 257 -16.76 10.51 14.17
CA LEU A 257 -15.96 10.25 15.37
C LEU A 257 -16.17 11.40 16.35
N ARG A 258 -16.81 11.13 17.48
CA ARG A 258 -16.91 12.10 18.57
C ARG A 258 -15.51 12.21 19.19
N ILE A 259 -14.77 13.25 18.80
CA ILE A 259 -13.64 13.69 19.61
C ILE A 259 -14.24 14.14 20.94
N VAL A 260 -14.11 13.29 21.96
CA VAL A 260 -14.38 13.71 23.34
C VAL A 260 -13.20 14.64 23.70
N THR A 261 -13.34 15.92 23.33
CA THR A 261 -12.53 16.98 23.94
C THR A 261 -12.91 16.96 25.41
N GLY A 262 -12.08 16.29 26.22
CA GLY A 262 -12.21 16.30 27.66
C GLY A 262 -12.07 17.72 28.17
N THR A 263 -13.15 18.45 28.21
CA THR A 263 -13.30 19.54 29.16
C THR A 263 -13.33 18.87 30.52
N ALA A 264 -12.21 18.97 31.23
CA ALA A 264 -12.17 18.61 32.64
C ALA A 264 -13.37 19.29 33.32
N PRO A 265 -14.21 18.56 34.06
CA PRO A 265 -15.24 19.20 34.84
C PRO A 265 -14.53 20.09 35.87
N THR A 266 -14.75 21.41 35.76
CA THR A 266 -14.46 22.35 36.83
C THR A 266 -15.30 21.88 38.02
N GLY A 267 -14.63 21.27 39.02
CA GLY A 267 -15.29 20.76 40.18
C GLY A 267 -15.96 21.89 40.98
N PRO A 268 -17.12 21.66 41.54
CA PRO A 268 -17.67 22.60 42.50
C PRO A 268 -16.88 22.58 43.79
N ASP A 269 -16.78 23.76 44.41
CA ASP A 269 -16.20 24.01 45.72
C ASP A 269 -16.49 22.90 46.77
N VAL A 270 -15.44 22.37 47.35
CA VAL A 270 -15.51 21.52 48.51
C VAL A 270 -15.33 22.39 49.75
N PRO A 271 -16.33 22.49 50.65
CA PRO A 271 -16.05 23.03 51.98
C PRO A 271 -15.27 21.99 52.81
N ALA A 272 -14.29 22.47 53.53
CA ALA A 272 -13.36 21.72 54.35
C ALA A 272 -14.02 21.00 55.54
N SER A 273 -13.33 19.95 55.98
CA SER A 273 -13.39 19.21 57.22
C SER A 273 -14.44 18.10 57.35
N VAL A 274 -13.94 16.86 57.48
CA VAL A 274 -14.11 15.97 58.64
C VAL A 274 -13.14 14.76 58.49
N ASP A 275 -12.50 14.39 59.55
CA ASP A 275 -11.44 13.44 59.81
C ASP A 275 -11.72 11.94 59.50
N PRO A 276 -10.69 11.09 59.47
CA PRO A 276 -10.73 9.75 58.88
C PRO A 276 -10.95 8.60 59.86
N ALA A 277 -11.52 7.53 59.38
CA ALA A 277 -11.30 6.18 59.97
C ALA A 277 -11.66 5.06 58.97
N PRO A 278 -11.17 3.82 59.12
CA PRO A 278 -10.57 3.03 58.07
C PRO A 278 -11.26 1.71 57.70
N LEU A 279 -10.76 1.13 56.58
CA LEU A 279 -10.74 -0.30 56.20
C LEU A 279 -12.04 -1.04 55.83
N ALA A 280 -12.11 -1.50 54.59
CA ALA A 280 -12.03 -2.95 54.30
C ALA A 280 -12.14 -3.23 52.77
N SER A 281 -11.28 -4.12 52.38
CA SER A 281 -11.14 -4.72 51.07
C SER A 281 -12.35 -5.52 50.58
N SER A 282 -12.69 -5.46 49.28
CA SER A 282 -13.15 -6.64 48.54
C SER A 282 -12.96 -6.43 47.02
N VAL A 283 -12.16 -7.31 46.47
CA VAL A 283 -11.91 -7.57 45.07
C VAL A 283 -13.15 -8.17 44.44
N GLN A 284 -13.61 -7.63 43.32
CA GLN A 284 -14.33 -8.43 42.31
C GLN A 284 -14.05 -7.90 40.90
N SER A 285 -13.50 -8.81 40.13
CA SER A 285 -13.20 -8.79 38.72
C SER A 285 -14.44 -8.66 37.85
N GLY A 286 -14.43 -7.68 36.94
CA GLY A 286 -15.38 -7.59 35.85
C GLY A 286 -14.65 -7.43 34.51
N HIS A 287 -14.72 -8.43 33.65
CA HIS A 287 -14.13 -8.45 32.32
C HIS A 287 -14.80 -7.40 31.42
N PRO A 288 -14.04 -6.67 30.58
CA PRO A 288 -14.63 -5.90 29.50
C PRO A 288 -14.84 -6.79 28.28
N VAL A 289 -16.08 -6.79 27.79
CA VAL A 289 -16.48 -7.37 26.51
C VAL A 289 -15.84 -6.54 25.40
N ARG A 290 -14.93 -7.15 24.64
CA ARG A 290 -14.39 -6.59 23.40
C ARG A 290 -15.41 -6.78 22.29
N VAL A 291 -15.98 -5.70 21.80
CA VAL A 291 -16.63 -5.66 20.49
C VAL A 291 -15.53 -5.61 19.43
N ARG A 292 -15.40 -6.69 18.67
CA ARG A 292 -14.45 -6.84 17.58
C ARG A 292 -15.05 -6.19 16.34
N ALA A 293 -14.47 -5.08 15.85
CA ALA A 293 -14.75 -4.56 14.53
C ALA A 293 -14.33 -5.62 13.50
N VAL A 294 -15.27 -6.04 12.66
CA VAL A 294 -15.08 -7.03 11.60
C VAL A 294 -14.68 -6.29 10.32
N LEU A 295 -13.41 -6.02 10.18
CA LEU A 295 -12.73 -5.85 8.89
C LEU A 295 -11.40 -6.58 9.04
N GLY A 296 -11.41 -7.86 8.69
CA GLY A 296 -10.26 -8.74 8.82
C GLY A 296 -9.25 -8.49 7.70
N THR A 297 -8.03 -8.26 8.09
CA THR A 297 -6.86 -8.34 7.23
C THR A 297 -6.71 -9.75 6.68
N ALA A 298 -6.71 -9.88 5.37
CA ALA A 298 -6.25 -11.10 4.70
C ALA A 298 -4.73 -11.21 4.91
N GLY A 299 -4.31 -12.18 5.69
CA GLY A 299 -2.92 -12.61 5.84
C GLY A 299 -2.67 -13.90 5.06
N THR A 300 -1.52 -13.94 4.44
CA THR A 300 -0.76 -14.94 3.69
C THR A 300 -1.22 -15.30 2.30
#